data_e02a8114dbfd85f077c4ebb098601958
#
_entry.id   e02a8114dbfd85f077c4ebb098601958
#
_cell.length_a   1.000
_cell.length_b   1.000
_cell.length_c   1.000
_cell.angle_alpha   90.00
_cell.angle_beta   90.00
_cell.angle_gamma   90.00
#
_symmetry.space_group_name_H-M   'P 1'
#
loop_
_entity.id
_entity.type
_entity.pdbx_description
1 polymer ?
#
loop_
_entity_poly.entity_id
_entity_poly.type
_entity_poly.pdbx_seq_one_letter_code
_entity_poly.pdbx_strand_id
1 'polypeptide(L)'
;DLVRSRGLGDVYKRQVLVIATDLSMRRKIGTQGYCGSVSAGDLLQVFYRGSRIIRLDNIMEYYMSEQYLFMVLGISFIVGSYCIKDLSSVGMQIILRCGSIGKWFASKIVWCFVSAFYITVLTDILIEIISVIHRYDLGFNIHMEVLHMYGYSNNTASIDAGEIAVISIVLPLMSLFTIALIQICLLYTSDAADDSLRV
;
A
#
# COMPACT_ATOMS: atom_id res chain seq x y z
N ASP A 1 17.84 18.95 -3.47
CA ASP A 1 17.52 18.90 -2.03
C ASP A 1 16.02 18.67 -1.73
N LEU A 2 15.10 19.25 -2.49
CA LEU A 2 13.64 19.12 -2.28
C LEU A 2 13.11 17.68 -2.52
N VAL A 3 13.71 16.92 -3.44
CA VAL A 3 13.33 15.53 -3.70
C VAL A 3 13.81 14.62 -2.58
N ARG A 4 14.99 14.88 -2.04
CA ARG A 4 15.57 14.14 -0.91
C ARG A 4 14.78 14.36 0.39
N SER A 5 14.32 15.59 0.66
CA SER A 5 13.53 15.89 1.85
C SER A 5 12.11 15.29 1.81
N ARG A 6 11.51 15.18 0.60
CA ARG A 6 10.19 14.56 0.46
C ARG A 6 10.24 13.04 0.61
N GLY A 7 11.25 12.38 0.06
CA GLY A 7 11.45 10.94 0.25
C GLY A 7 11.62 10.55 1.73
N LEU A 8 12.37 11.34 2.50
CA LEU A 8 12.51 11.13 3.95
C LEU A 8 11.17 11.31 4.67
N GLY A 9 10.38 12.32 4.31
CA GLY A 9 9.06 12.56 4.91
C GLY A 9 8.09 11.39 4.71
N ASP A 10 8.13 10.75 3.54
CA ASP A 10 7.25 9.62 3.24
C ASP A 10 7.67 8.33 3.96
N VAL A 11 8.97 8.11 4.14
CA VAL A 11 9.51 7.03 4.97
C VAL A 11 9.06 7.22 6.43
N TYR A 12 9.16 8.44 6.95
CA TYR A 12 8.80 8.75 8.33
C TYR A 12 7.30 8.52 8.60
N LYS A 13 6.44 8.95 7.68
CA LYS A 13 4.98 8.72 7.79
C LYS A 13 4.63 7.23 7.84
N ARG A 14 5.36 6.40 7.09
CA ARG A 14 5.14 4.95 7.09
C ARG A 14 5.61 4.29 8.37
N GLN A 15 6.75 4.71 8.90
CA GLN A 15 7.23 4.24 10.20
C GLN A 15 6.17 4.50 11.28
N VAL A 16 5.61 5.71 11.31
CA VAL A 16 4.54 6.06 12.25
C VAL A 16 3.32 5.16 12.05
N LEU A 17 2.95 4.86 10.80
CA LEU A 17 1.80 4.01 10.50
C LEU A 17 2.00 2.58 10.97
N VAL A 18 3.16 1.98 10.71
CA VAL A 18 3.47 0.61 11.16
C VAL A 18 3.55 0.54 12.69
N ILE A 19 4.17 1.54 13.33
CA ILE A 19 4.21 1.64 14.80
C ILE A 19 2.79 1.78 15.38
N ALA A 20 1.94 2.59 14.77
CA ALA A 20 0.55 2.75 15.21
C ALA A 20 -0.25 1.43 15.10
N THR A 21 0.00 0.64 14.04
CA THR A 21 -0.61 -0.68 13.86
C THR A 21 -0.15 -1.65 14.93
N ASP A 22 1.15 -1.73 15.21
CA ASP A 22 1.72 -2.56 16.26
C ASP A 22 1.14 -2.18 17.65
N LEU A 23 1.09 -0.87 17.93
CA LEU A 23 0.54 -0.37 19.19
C LEU A 23 -0.96 -0.73 19.34
N SER A 24 -1.72 -0.63 18.26
CA SER A 24 -3.14 -1.02 18.20
C SER A 24 -3.30 -2.53 18.46
N MET A 25 -2.43 -3.34 17.84
CA MET A 25 -2.44 -4.80 18.02
C MET A 25 -2.14 -5.17 19.47
N ARG A 26 -1.12 -4.60 20.08
CA ARG A 26 -0.75 -4.84 21.49
C ARG A 26 -1.87 -4.42 22.45
N ARG A 27 -2.52 -3.29 22.19
CA ARG A 27 -3.65 -2.85 23.01
C ARG A 27 -4.78 -3.86 22.97
N LYS A 28 -5.13 -4.39 21.79
CA LYS A 28 -6.17 -5.41 21.65
C LYS A 28 -5.79 -6.72 22.34
N ILE A 29 -4.56 -7.18 22.15
CA ILE A 29 -4.02 -8.37 22.81
C ILE A 29 -4.12 -8.22 24.35
N GLY A 30 -3.71 -7.07 24.87
CA GLY A 30 -3.76 -6.79 26.30
C GLY A 30 -5.19 -6.70 26.85
N THR A 31 -6.14 -6.13 26.10
CA THR A 31 -7.54 -6.03 26.53
C THR A 31 -8.29 -7.36 26.49
N GLN A 32 -7.90 -8.28 25.62
CA GLN A 32 -8.53 -9.59 25.48
C GLN A 32 -7.79 -10.71 26.24
N GLY A 33 -6.70 -10.37 26.94
CA GLY A 33 -5.95 -11.31 27.78
C GLY A 33 -5.28 -12.45 27.00
N TYR A 34 -4.90 -12.23 25.76
CA TYR A 34 -4.22 -13.22 24.95
C TYR A 34 -2.77 -13.42 25.46
N CYS A 35 -2.43 -14.66 25.79
CA CYS A 35 -1.11 -15.05 26.28
C CYS A 35 -0.29 -15.88 25.26
N GLY A 36 -0.75 -15.98 24.03
CA GLY A 36 -0.04 -16.74 22.98
C GLY A 36 1.11 -15.97 22.34
N SER A 37 1.89 -16.64 21.51
CA SER A 37 2.92 -16.03 20.68
C SER A 37 2.28 -15.20 19.56
N VAL A 38 2.95 -14.10 19.18
CA VAL A 38 2.59 -13.25 18.06
C VAL A 38 3.71 -13.35 17.03
N SER A 39 3.35 -13.44 15.76
CA SER A 39 4.32 -13.51 14.67
C SER A 39 4.35 -12.23 13.81
N ALA A 40 5.43 -12.07 13.04
CA ALA A 40 5.53 -11.04 12.02
C ALA A 40 4.41 -11.17 10.98
N GLY A 41 4.00 -12.41 10.65
CA GLY A 41 2.88 -12.69 9.76
C GLY A 41 1.54 -12.15 10.26
N ASP A 42 1.29 -12.22 11.58
CA ASP A 42 0.08 -11.64 12.18
C ASP A 42 0.05 -10.11 12.01
N LEU A 43 1.18 -9.44 12.26
CA LEU A 43 1.29 -7.99 12.09
C LEU A 43 1.11 -7.57 10.63
N LEU A 44 1.68 -8.33 9.70
CA LEU A 44 1.54 -8.12 8.26
C LEU A 44 0.07 -8.26 7.81
N GLN A 45 -0.62 -9.30 8.27
CA GLN A 45 -2.03 -9.51 7.98
C GLN A 45 -2.93 -8.40 8.57
N VAL A 46 -2.64 -7.94 9.78
CA VAL A 46 -3.38 -6.83 10.40
C VAL A 46 -3.11 -5.52 9.65
N PHE A 47 -1.90 -5.30 9.16
CA PHE A 47 -1.53 -4.09 8.41
C PHE A 47 -2.23 -4.03 7.05
N TYR A 48 -2.16 -5.11 6.26
CA TYR A 48 -2.80 -5.18 4.94
C TYR A 48 -4.25 -5.65 4.99
N ARG A 49 -4.84 -5.64 6.15
CA ARG A 49 -6.21 -6.07 6.38
C ARG A 49 -7.16 -5.44 5.36
N GLY A 50 -7.81 -6.30 4.58
CA GLY A 50 -8.89 -5.91 3.68
C GLY A 50 -10.18 -5.51 4.42
N SER A 51 -11.19 -5.10 3.67
CA SER A 51 -12.53 -4.88 4.21
C SER A 51 -13.18 -6.22 4.60
N ARG A 52 -14.04 -6.18 5.63
CA ARG A 52 -14.89 -7.33 5.94
C ARG A 52 -15.81 -7.64 4.74
N ILE A 53 -16.23 -8.91 4.63
CA ILE A 53 -17.21 -9.30 3.63
C ILE A 53 -18.48 -8.47 3.85
N ILE A 54 -18.83 -7.65 2.87
CA ILE A 54 -20.02 -6.82 2.91
C ILE A 54 -21.22 -7.73 2.63
N ARG A 55 -22.11 -7.87 3.60
CA ARG A 55 -23.45 -8.38 3.34
C ARG A 55 -24.27 -7.22 2.80
N LEU A 56 -24.97 -7.44 1.69
CA LEU A 56 -25.81 -6.42 1.04
C LEU A 56 -26.88 -5.81 1.98
N ASP A 57 -27.21 -6.51 3.07
CA ASP A 57 -28.18 -6.07 4.06
C ASP A 57 -27.69 -4.92 4.96
N ASN A 58 -26.35 -4.73 5.08
CA ASN A 58 -25.75 -3.73 5.97
C ASN A 58 -24.57 -3.01 5.30
N ILE A 59 -24.86 -2.18 4.33
CA ILE A 59 -23.88 -1.34 3.62
C ILE A 59 -23.16 -0.34 4.59
N MET A 60 -23.79 -0.02 5.71
CA MET A 60 -23.23 0.88 6.73
C MET A 60 -22.05 0.28 7.53
N GLU A 61 -21.80 -1.01 7.46
CA GLU A 61 -20.68 -1.68 8.15
C GLU A 61 -19.40 -1.80 7.30
N TYR A 62 -19.29 -1.04 6.22
CA TYR A 62 -18.07 -1.01 5.42
C TYR A 62 -16.93 -0.39 6.23
N TYR A 63 -16.01 -1.23 6.68
CA TYR A 63 -14.79 -0.81 7.36
C TYR A 63 -13.57 -1.04 6.47
N MET A 64 -13.01 0.03 5.97
CA MET A 64 -11.74 -0.01 5.26
C MET A 64 -10.59 0.14 6.26
N SER A 65 -9.53 -0.64 6.09
CA SER A 65 -8.33 -0.48 6.92
C SER A 65 -7.73 0.91 6.74
N GLU A 66 -7.61 1.66 7.83
CA GLU A 66 -7.04 3.01 7.83
C GLU A 66 -5.61 2.99 7.28
N GLN A 67 -4.86 1.96 7.63
CA GLN A 67 -3.47 1.78 7.20
C GLN A 67 -3.35 1.66 5.69
N TYR A 68 -4.22 0.85 5.08
CA TYR A 68 -4.25 0.68 3.64
C TYR A 68 -4.67 1.97 2.92
N LEU A 69 -5.66 2.69 3.47
CA LEU A 69 -6.08 3.98 2.94
C LEU A 69 -4.91 4.99 2.90
N PHE A 70 -4.12 5.06 3.97
CA PHE A 70 -2.93 5.93 4.01
C PHE A 70 -1.86 5.51 3.00
N MET A 71 -1.69 4.21 2.73
CA MET A 71 -0.79 3.74 1.67
C MET A 71 -1.25 4.18 0.29
N VAL A 72 -2.55 4.04 0.00
CA VAL A 72 -3.16 4.48 -1.26
C VAL A 72 -3.00 5.98 -1.45
N LEU A 73 -3.29 6.77 -0.43
CA LEU A 73 -3.07 8.23 -0.46
C LEU A 73 -1.59 8.56 -0.68
N GLY A 74 -0.68 7.86 -0.02
CA GLY A 74 0.75 8.07 -0.17
C GLY A 74 1.25 7.86 -1.60
N ILE A 75 0.87 6.75 -2.24
CA ILE A 75 1.25 6.51 -3.64
C ILE A 75 0.59 7.52 -4.58
N SER A 76 -0.67 7.89 -4.31
CA SER A 76 -1.38 8.89 -5.10
C SER A 76 -0.68 10.25 -5.07
N PHE A 77 -0.19 10.69 -3.92
CA PHE A 77 0.60 11.92 -3.82
C PHE A 77 1.94 11.84 -4.56
N ILE A 78 2.64 10.71 -4.48
CA ILE A 78 3.92 10.51 -5.19
C ILE A 78 3.70 10.55 -6.69
N VAL A 79 2.74 9.77 -7.20
CA VAL A 79 2.43 9.68 -8.62
C VAL A 79 1.89 11.01 -9.14
N GLY A 80 0.94 11.62 -8.44
CA GLY A 80 0.35 12.90 -8.83
C GLY A 80 1.39 14.03 -8.89
N SER A 81 2.23 14.16 -7.87
CA SER A 81 3.28 15.18 -7.84
C SER A 81 4.33 15.00 -8.93
N TYR A 82 4.62 13.75 -9.30
CA TYR A 82 5.53 13.44 -10.40
C TYR A 82 4.91 13.82 -11.75
N CYS A 83 3.66 13.43 -12.01
CA CYS A 83 2.98 13.73 -13.25
C CYS A 83 2.80 15.24 -13.49
N ILE A 84 2.40 15.98 -12.45
CA ILE A 84 2.26 17.45 -12.55
C ILE A 84 3.58 18.11 -12.92
N LYS A 85 4.69 17.67 -12.34
CA LYS A 85 6.03 18.21 -12.69
C LYS A 85 6.45 17.80 -14.09
N ASP A 86 6.15 16.58 -14.49
CA ASP A 86 6.51 16.10 -15.83
C ASP A 86 5.76 16.89 -16.92
N LEU A 87 4.48 17.16 -16.71
CA LEU A 87 3.65 17.95 -17.62
C LEU A 87 4.10 19.42 -17.68
N SER A 88 4.47 20.01 -16.53
CA SER A 88 4.73 21.45 -16.43
C SER A 88 6.09 21.90 -16.97
N SER A 89 7.09 21.03 -17.14
CA SER A 89 8.44 21.52 -17.45
C SER A 89 9.23 20.77 -18.54
N VAL A 90 9.27 19.46 -18.50
CA VAL A 90 10.22 18.68 -19.30
C VAL A 90 9.53 17.62 -20.19
N GLY A 91 8.37 17.19 -19.82
CA GLY A 91 7.67 16.06 -20.47
C GLY A 91 7.41 16.32 -21.95
N MET A 92 6.95 17.50 -22.33
CA MET A 92 6.70 17.87 -23.70
C MET A 92 7.99 17.83 -24.56
N GLN A 93 9.11 18.31 -24.01
CA GLN A 93 10.40 18.27 -24.70
C GLN A 93 10.93 16.82 -24.86
N ILE A 94 10.66 15.96 -23.87
CA ILE A 94 11.05 14.55 -23.93
C ILE A 94 10.21 13.79 -24.95
N ILE A 95 8.90 14.04 -25.04
CA ILE A 95 8.02 13.46 -26.06
C ILE A 95 8.52 13.77 -27.46
N LEU A 96 8.86 15.04 -27.72
CA LEU A 96 9.39 15.49 -29.01
C LEU A 96 10.73 14.81 -29.36
N ARG A 97 11.59 14.56 -28.37
CA ARG A 97 12.89 13.89 -28.58
C ARG A 97 12.77 12.36 -28.72
N CYS A 98 11.83 11.73 -28.01
CA CYS A 98 11.65 10.28 -28.04
C CYS A 98 11.07 9.77 -29.36
N GLY A 99 10.44 10.63 -30.18
CA GLY A 99 9.88 10.27 -31.48
C GLY A 99 8.75 9.24 -31.44
N SER A 100 8.35 8.75 -30.24
CA SER A 100 7.29 7.76 -30.07
C SER A 100 6.63 7.94 -28.71
N ILE A 101 5.36 8.31 -28.72
CA ILE A 101 4.50 8.45 -27.53
C ILE A 101 4.41 7.12 -26.74
N GLY A 102 4.35 5.99 -27.47
CA GLY A 102 4.27 4.67 -26.84
C GLY A 102 5.47 4.32 -25.96
N LYS A 103 6.69 4.63 -26.39
CA LYS A 103 7.91 4.40 -25.59
C LYS A 103 7.94 5.27 -24.34
N TRP A 104 7.51 6.51 -24.47
CA TRP A 104 7.40 7.44 -23.35
C TRP A 104 6.38 6.93 -22.32
N PHE A 105 5.19 6.52 -22.76
CA PHE A 105 4.14 5.98 -21.87
C PHE A 105 4.58 4.68 -21.19
N ALA A 106 5.23 3.76 -21.92
CA ALA A 106 5.78 2.55 -21.33
C ALA A 106 6.78 2.83 -20.20
N SER A 107 7.61 3.85 -20.34
CA SER A 107 8.52 4.30 -19.28
C SER A 107 7.75 4.73 -18.01
N LYS A 108 6.58 5.37 -18.15
CA LYS A 108 5.75 5.78 -17.01
C LYS A 108 5.11 4.58 -16.31
N ILE A 109 4.68 3.58 -17.07
CA ILE A 109 4.16 2.32 -16.51
C ILE A 109 5.24 1.63 -15.66
N VAL A 110 6.45 1.50 -16.18
CA VAL A 110 7.57 0.91 -15.45
C VAL A 110 7.88 1.70 -14.18
N TRP A 111 7.87 3.03 -14.26
CA TRP A 111 8.10 3.89 -13.10
C TRP A 111 7.03 3.69 -12.01
N CYS A 112 5.75 3.56 -12.40
CA CYS A 112 4.66 3.25 -11.46
C CYS A 112 4.86 1.91 -10.76
N PHE A 113 5.24 0.89 -11.54
CA PHE A 113 5.51 -0.44 -10.98
C PHE A 113 6.65 -0.40 -9.97
N VAL A 114 7.77 0.23 -10.34
CA VAL A 114 8.94 0.37 -9.45
C VAL A 114 8.56 1.16 -8.17
N SER A 115 7.76 2.20 -8.30
CA SER A 115 7.30 2.99 -7.16
C SER A 115 6.40 2.19 -6.22
N ALA A 116 5.44 1.43 -6.76
CA ALA A 116 4.57 0.55 -5.98
C ALA A 116 5.37 -0.54 -5.29
N PHE A 117 6.29 -1.19 -6.01
CA PHE A 117 7.19 -2.22 -5.48
C PHE A 117 8.05 -1.68 -4.34
N TYR A 118 8.69 -0.53 -4.53
CA TYR A 118 9.50 0.10 -3.50
C TYR A 118 8.70 0.39 -2.23
N ILE A 119 7.46 0.88 -2.39
CA ILE A 119 6.57 1.19 -1.29
C ILE A 119 6.21 -0.07 -0.50
N THR A 120 5.83 -1.14 -1.18
CA THR A 120 5.45 -2.41 -0.54
C THR A 120 6.64 -3.00 0.20
N VAL A 121 7.77 -3.19 -0.48
CA VAL A 121 8.99 -3.77 0.12
C VAL A 121 9.47 -2.95 1.32
N LEU A 122 9.45 -1.63 1.23
CA LEU A 122 9.85 -0.78 2.37
C LEU A 122 8.93 -1.00 3.57
N THR A 123 7.62 -1.13 3.34
CA THR A 123 6.66 -1.38 4.41
C THR A 123 6.88 -2.74 5.06
N ASP A 124 7.10 -3.78 4.25
CA ASP A 124 7.36 -5.14 4.74
C ASP A 124 8.65 -5.19 5.57
N ILE A 125 9.72 -4.54 5.12
CA ILE A 125 10.96 -4.42 5.89
C ILE A 125 10.72 -3.70 7.22
N LEU A 126 9.91 -2.65 7.25
CA LEU A 126 9.58 -1.95 8.49
C LEU A 126 8.78 -2.84 9.47
N ILE A 127 7.87 -3.66 8.95
CA ILE A 127 7.11 -4.63 9.76
C ILE A 127 8.06 -5.65 10.38
N GLU A 128 9.00 -6.19 9.60
CA GLU A 128 10.01 -7.14 10.10
C GLU A 128 10.90 -6.52 11.17
N ILE A 129 11.38 -5.28 10.97
CA ILE A 129 12.20 -4.58 11.95
C ILE A 129 11.45 -4.41 13.27
N ILE A 130 10.16 -4.02 13.23
CA ILE A 130 9.34 -3.85 14.43
C ILE A 130 9.12 -5.20 15.11
N SER A 131 8.92 -6.27 14.34
CA SER A 131 8.77 -7.63 14.86
C SER A 131 10.01 -8.09 15.60
N VAL A 132 11.20 -7.80 15.07
CA VAL A 132 12.49 -8.09 15.76
C VAL A 132 12.61 -7.30 17.06
N ILE A 133 12.31 -6.00 17.06
CA ILE A 133 12.39 -5.14 18.24
C ILE A 133 11.50 -5.66 19.36
N HIS A 134 10.33 -6.16 19.00
CA HIS A 134 9.33 -6.64 19.95
C HIS A 134 9.42 -8.13 20.26
N ARG A 135 10.42 -8.81 19.69
CA ARG A 135 10.65 -10.25 19.87
C ARG A 135 9.44 -11.10 19.47
N TYR A 136 8.76 -10.72 18.41
CA TYR A 136 7.76 -11.57 17.77
C TYR A 136 8.47 -12.70 17.04
N ASP A 137 7.79 -13.82 16.84
CA ASP A 137 8.30 -14.93 16.04
C ASP A 137 8.49 -14.46 14.58
N LEU A 138 9.75 -14.57 14.10
CA LEU A 138 10.07 -14.26 12.72
C LEU A 138 9.55 -15.37 11.82
N GLY A 139 8.55 -15.09 11.06
CA GLY A 139 7.96 -16.04 10.12
C GLY A 139 6.56 -15.66 9.70
N PHE A 140 6.10 -16.27 8.63
CA PHE A 140 4.73 -16.11 8.12
C PHE A 140 3.73 -17.04 8.83
N ASN A 141 4.03 -17.50 10.02
CA ASN A 141 3.08 -18.24 10.83
C ASN A 141 1.94 -17.32 11.23
N ILE A 142 0.72 -17.76 11.05
CA ILE A 142 -0.46 -16.98 11.33
C ILE A 142 -1.21 -17.64 12.49
N HIS A 143 -1.42 -16.85 13.53
CA HIS A 143 -2.21 -17.28 14.67
C HIS A 143 -3.68 -16.84 14.46
N MET A 144 -4.53 -17.83 14.17
CA MET A 144 -5.96 -17.56 13.90
C MET A 144 -6.64 -16.83 15.05
N GLU A 145 -6.19 -17.04 16.28
CA GLU A 145 -6.72 -16.36 17.47
C GLU A 145 -6.51 -14.84 17.39
N VAL A 146 -5.32 -14.39 16.91
CA VAL A 146 -5.04 -12.98 16.70
C VAL A 146 -5.93 -12.42 15.60
N LEU A 147 -6.11 -13.13 14.50
CA LEU A 147 -6.98 -12.72 13.40
C LEU A 147 -8.44 -12.64 13.80
N HIS A 148 -8.91 -13.54 14.68
CA HIS A 148 -10.27 -13.48 15.21
C HIS A 148 -10.55 -12.19 15.99
N MET A 149 -9.58 -11.67 16.71
CA MET A 149 -9.70 -10.38 17.40
C MET A 149 -10.01 -9.23 16.44
N TYR A 150 -9.63 -9.40 15.17
CA TYR A 150 -9.89 -8.45 14.10
C TYR A 150 -11.12 -8.80 13.25
N GLY A 151 -11.88 -9.83 13.63
CA GLY A 151 -13.14 -10.20 13.00
C GLY A 151 -13.00 -11.06 11.74
N TYR A 152 -11.90 -11.78 11.61
CA TYR A 152 -11.80 -12.86 10.62
C TYR A 152 -12.68 -14.04 11.05
N SER A 153 -13.39 -14.64 10.09
CA SER A 153 -14.28 -15.78 10.35
C SER A 153 -13.50 -17.08 10.50
N ASN A 154 -13.98 -18.00 11.33
CA ASN A 154 -13.40 -19.34 11.52
C ASN A 154 -13.44 -20.23 10.26
N ASN A 155 -14.09 -19.80 9.21
CA ASN A 155 -14.22 -20.58 7.97
C ASN A 155 -13.00 -20.50 7.03
N THR A 156 -11.90 -19.89 7.47
CA THR A 156 -10.63 -20.01 6.75
C THR A 156 -10.13 -21.45 6.92
N ALA A 157 -10.60 -22.34 6.05
CA ALA A 157 -10.01 -23.66 5.86
C ALA A 157 -8.49 -23.49 5.75
N SER A 158 -7.76 -24.45 6.28
CA SER A 158 -6.29 -24.58 6.28
C SER A 158 -5.62 -24.02 5.03
N ILE A 159 -5.54 -22.68 4.94
CA ILE A 159 -4.76 -22.00 3.93
C ILE A 159 -3.31 -22.12 4.39
N ASP A 160 -2.46 -22.61 3.51
CA ASP A 160 -1.04 -22.76 3.84
C ASP A 160 -0.39 -21.40 4.12
N ALA A 161 0.51 -21.37 5.10
CA ALA A 161 1.22 -20.13 5.47
C ALA A 161 1.94 -19.48 4.28
N GLY A 162 2.43 -20.30 3.32
CA GLY A 162 3.03 -19.82 2.09
C GLY A 162 2.04 -19.12 1.16
N GLU A 163 0.83 -19.62 1.02
CA GLU A 163 -0.22 -18.96 0.22
C GLU A 163 -0.61 -17.62 0.80
N ILE A 164 -0.75 -17.54 2.12
CA ILE A 164 -1.09 -16.29 2.80
C ILE A 164 0.02 -15.26 2.63
N ALA A 165 1.29 -15.65 2.75
CA ALA A 165 2.42 -14.78 2.54
C ALA A 165 2.43 -14.17 1.12
N VAL A 166 2.22 -15.01 0.10
CA VAL A 166 2.13 -14.56 -1.30
C VAL A 166 0.97 -13.59 -1.49
N ILE A 167 -0.21 -13.92 -0.98
CA ILE A 167 -1.39 -13.06 -1.09
C ILE A 167 -1.15 -11.72 -0.40
N SER A 168 -0.54 -11.71 0.79
CA SER A 168 -0.31 -10.49 1.56
C SER A 168 0.72 -9.55 0.95
N ILE A 169 1.64 -10.05 0.13
CA ILE A 169 2.64 -9.24 -0.55
C ILE A 169 2.15 -8.85 -1.96
N VAL A 170 1.65 -9.82 -2.73
CA VAL A 170 1.31 -9.61 -4.14
C VAL A 170 0.05 -8.77 -4.30
N LEU A 171 -0.99 -8.99 -3.50
CA LEU A 171 -2.24 -8.24 -3.62
C LEU A 171 -2.07 -6.74 -3.34
N PRO A 172 -1.42 -6.29 -2.24
CA PRO A 172 -1.17 -4.88 -2.01
C PRO A 172 -0.33 -4.24 -3.13
N LEU A 173 0.70 -4.94 -3.61
CA LEU A 173 1.54 -4.48 -4.72
C LEU A 173 0.71 -4.23 -5.98
N MET A 174 -0.09 -5.22 -6.40
CA MET A 174 -0.92 -5.12 -7.60
C MET A 174 -1.99 -4.04 -7.48
N SER A 175 -2.60 -3.88 -6.31
CA SER A 175 -3.61 -2.85 -6.10
C SER A 175 -3.00 -1.44 -6.12
N LEU A 176 -1.85 -1.21 -5.48
CA LEU A 176 -1.15 0.07 -5.52
C LEU A 176 -0.68 0.41 -6.94
N PHE A 177 -0.17 -0.57 -7.67
CA PHE A 177 0.22 -0.40 -9.07
C PHE A 177 -0.99 -0.03 -9.94
N THR A 178 -2.12 -0.72 -9.79
CA THR A 178 -3.34 -0.42 -10.54
C THR A 178 -3.86 1.00 -10.26
N ILE A 179 -3.87 1.41 -9.00
CA ILE A 179 -4.27 2.77 -8.60
C ILE A 179 -3.34 3.81 -9.22
N ALA A 180 -2.03 3.56 -9.20
CA ALA A 180 -1.04 4.44 -9.81
C ALA A 180 -1.24 4.57 -11.34
N LEU A 181 -1.56 3.47 -12.03
CA LEU A 181 -1.85 3.48 -13.46
C LEU A 181 -3.12 4.27 -13.80
N ILE A 182 -4.20 4.04 -13.07
CA ILE A 182 -5.46 4.78 -13.26
C ILE A 182 -5.22 6.28 -13.07
N GLN A 183 -4.47 6.65 -12.05
CA GLN A 183 -4.16 8.05 -11.77
C GLN A 183 -3.35 8.71 -12.89
N ILE A 184 -2.34 8.03 -13.44
CA ILE A 184 -1.60 8.53 -14.59
C ILE A 184 -2.53 8.71 -15.79
N CYS A 185 -3.34 7.70 -16.13
CA CYS A 185 -4.28 7.80 -17.22
C CYS A 185 -5.22 9.01 -17.08
N LEU A 186 -5.78 9.21 -15.88
CA LEU A 186 -6.69 10.34 -15.62
C LEU A 186 -6.00 11.69 -15.74
N LEU A 187 -4.78 11.83 -15.21
CA LEU A 187 -4.05 13.11 -15.28
C LEU A 187 -3.69 13.49 -16.71
N TYR A 188 -3.22 12.53 -17.52
CA TYR A 188 -2.87 12.82 -18.90
C TYR A 188 -4.10 13.05 -19.81
N THR A 189 -5.23 12.41 -19.53
CA THR A 189 -6.46 12.69 -20.27
C THR A 189 -7.07 14.05 -19.93
N SER A 190 -7.00 14.46 -18.66
CA SER A 190 -7.48 15.78 -18.22
C SER A 190 -6.66 16.93 -18.84
N ASP A 191 -5.33 16.79 -18.88
CA ASP A 191 -4.44 17.80 -19.47
C ASP A 191 -4.69 17.96 -20.98
N ALA A 192 -4.86 16.84 -21.69
CA ALA A 192 -5.20 16.84 -23.11
C ALA A 192 -6.58 17.51 -23.40
N ALA A 193 -7.54 17.39 -22.49
CA ALA A 193 -8.83 18.04 -22.60
C ALA A 193 -8.72 19.56 -22.37
N ASP A 194 -7.93 20.00 -21.41
CA ASP A 194 -7.71 21.44 -21.13
C ASP A 194 -7.01 22.14 -22.29
N ASP A 195 -6.03 21.50 -22.92
CA ASP A 195 -5.35 22.05 -24.11
C ASP A 195 -6.30 22.16 -25.31
N SER A 196 -7.26 21.25 -25.47
CA SER A 196 -8.26 21.31 -26.54
C SER A 196 -9.26 22.46 -26.38
N LEU A 197 -9.49 22.94 -25.16
CA LEU A 197 -10.39 24.05 -24.85
C LEU A 197 -9.70 25.43 -24.98
N ARG A 198 -8.37 25.49 -25.13
CA ARG A 198 -7.60 26.73 -25.27
C ARG A 198 -7.36 27.15 -26.73
N VAL A 199 -7.76 26.35 -27.69
CA VAL A 199 -7.73 26.64 -29.13
C VAL A 199 -9.05 27.26 -29.58
#